data_32b60fde5e76c37430d4af9653161f3c
#
_entry.id   32b60fde5e76c37430d4af9653161f3c
#
_cell.length_a   1.000
_cell.length_b   1.000
_cell.length_c   1.000
_cell.angle_alpha   90.00
_cell.angle_beta   90.00
_cell.angle_gamma   90.00
#
_symmetry.space_group_name_H-M   'P 1'
#
loop_
_entity.id
_entity.type
_entity.pdbx_description
1 polymer ?
#
loop_
_entity_poly.entity_id
_entity_poly.type
_entity_poly.pdbx_seq_one_letter_code
_entity_poly.pdbx_strand_id
1 'polypeptide(L)'
;MITNRDNGPRSAEIIKAREEIDDAATRTISSSEDTPSPRSDGADTTDELDLTDLFSLLRNSRRRRALRYLFTTDDGTATIGELSEHIAAIENDTETSLVSSKQRKRVYIGLYQTHLPQLAALGVIEYERSRGTVMLLDKAEQLKPHLFITDTEVSWKRWLGAAFIVCCLVLVGLTAAYYSVGVAAISLLATVGAYIGATLYQ
;
A
#
# COMPACT_ATOMS: atom_id res chain seq x y z
N MET A 1 16.06 -17.83 -61.53
CA MET A 1 14.62 -18.16 -61.57
C MET A 1 14.09 -18.02 -60.15
N ILE A 2 13.54 -16.88 -59.80
CA ILE A 2 12.94 -16.62 -58.48
C ILE A 2 11.44 -16.63 -58.73
N THR A 3 10.78 -17.64 -58.22
CA THR A 3 9.33 -17.81 -58.29
C THR A 3 8.66 -16.82 -57.34
N ASN A 4 7.91 -15.92 -57.97
CA ASN A 4 7.01 -14.97 -57.31
C ASN A 4 5.88 -15.78 -56.62
N ARG A 5 5.83 -15.73 -55.28
CA ARG A 5 4.80 -16.42 -54.51
C ARG A 5 3.56 -15.53 -54.46
N ASP A 6 2.52 -15.97 -55.14
CA ASP A 6 1.17 -15.40 -55.16
C ASP A 6 0.73 -14.91 -53.78
N ASN A 7 0.54 -13.62 -53.66
CA ASN A 7 -0.17 -13.00 -52.55
C ASN A 7 -1.67 -12.99 -52.91
N GLY A 8 -2.30 -14.18 -52.76
CA GLY A 8 -3.67 -14.45 -53.12
C GLY A 8 -4.71 -13.76 -52.21
N PRO A 9 -5.98 -14.05 -52.36
CA PRO A 9 -7.17 -13.28 -52.00
C PRO A 9 -7.30 -12.90 -50.49
N ARG A 10 -6.44 -13.42 -49.61
CA ARG A 10 -6.45 -13.10 -48.18
C ARG A 10 -6.13 -11.64 -47.84
N SER A 11 -5.29 -10.99 -48.66
CA SER A 11 -4.92 -9.59 -48.38
C SER A 11 -6.06 -8.62 -48.67
N ALA A 12 -6.87 -8.90 -49.68
CA ALA A 12 -8.05 -8.10 -50.04
C ALA A 12 -9.18 -8.25 -49.01
N GLU A 13 -9.33 -9.45 -48.43
CA GLU A 13 -10.33 -9.76 -47.42
C GLU A 13 -9.99 -9.10 -46.06
N ILE A 14 -8.71 -9.05 -45.71
CA ILE A 14 -8.22 -8.35 -44.49
C ILE A 14 -8.40 -6.84 -44.61
N ILE A 15 -8.16 -6.26 -45.80
CA ILE A 15 -8.35 -4.81 -46.01
C ILE A 15 -9.83 -4.45 -45.89
N LYS A 16 -10.72 -5.26 -46.49
CA LYS A 16 -12.17 -5.04 -46.45
C LYS A 16 -12.74 -5.16 -45.01
N ALA A 17 -12.26 -6.14 -44.24
CA ALA A 17 -12.65 -6.30 -42.82
C ALA A 17 -12.17 -5.11 -41.94
N ARG A 18 -11.04 -4.50 -42.30
CA ARG A 18 -10.50 -3.35 -41.57
C ARG A 18 -11.29 -2.07 -41.86
N GLU A 19 -11.69 -1.85 -43.10
CA GLU A 19 -12.56 -0.72 -43.49
C GLU A 19 -13.95 -0.83 -42.84
N GLU A 20 -14.50 -2.04 -42.70
CA GLU A 20 -15.80 -2.27 -42.07
C GLU A 20 -15.77 -2.02 -40.56
N ILE A 21 -14.63 -2.29 -39.91
CA ILE A 21 -14.41 -2.02 -38.49
C ILE A 21 -14.24 -0.51 -38.23
N ASP A 22 -13.50 0.20 -39.08
CA ASP A 22 -13.31 1.65 -38.94
C ASP A 22 -14.63 2.41 -39.21
N ASP A 23 -15.47 1.96 -40.14
CA ASP A 23 -16.78 2.57 -40.45
C ASP A 23 -17.81 2.29 -39.31
N ALA A 24 -17.73 1.12 -38.68
CA ALA A 24 -18.53 0.79 -37.47
C ALA A 24 -18.13 1.60 -36.27
N ALA A 25 -16.83 1.83 -36.08
CA ALA A 25 -16.30 2.67 -34.96
C ALA A 25 -16.73 4.13 -35.13
N THR A 26 -16.75 4.65 -36.34
CA THR A 26 -17.16 6.04 -36.63
C THR A 26 -18.66 6.27 -36.42
N ARG A 27 -19.50 5.26 -36.68
CA ARG A 27 -20.96 5.36 -36.45
C ARG A 27 -21.35 5.30 -34.96
N THR A 28 -20.53 4.67 -34.11
CA THR A 28 -20.81 4.56 -32.66
C THR A 28 -20.49 5.86 -31.93
N ILE A 29 -19.67 6.75 -32.48
CA ILE A 29 -19.27 8.02 -31.89
C ILE A 29 -20.29 9.15 -32.13
N SER A 30 -21.18 9.00 -33.16
CA SER A 30 -22.13 10.05 -33.52
C SER A 30 -23.51 9.99 -32.88
N SER A 31 -23.75 9.09 -31.95
CA SER A 31 -25.09 8.92 -31.33
C SER A 31 -25.12 9.00 -29.79
N SER A 32 -24.14 9.67 -29.16
CA SER A 32 -24.18 9.97 -27.74
C SER A 32 -23.80 11.42 -27.44
N GLU A 33 -24.47 12.36 -28.08
CA GLU A 33 -24.53 13.75 -27.63
C GLU A 33 -25.69 13.89 -26.64
N ASP A 34 -25.49 13.41 -25.42
CA ASP A 34 -26.18 13.89 -24.21
C ASP A 34 -25.34 13.51 -22.98
N THR A 35 -24.15 14.07 -22.93
CA THR A 35 -23.40 14.16 -21.68
C THR A 35 -23.57 15.59 -21.17
N PRO A 36 -24.11 15.82 -19.97
CA PRO A 36 -24.15 17.17 -19.41
C PRO A 36 -22.69 17.67 -19.32
N SER A 37 -22.44 18.70 -20.07
CA SER A 37 -21.21 19.51 -20.02
C SER A 37 -20.84 19.76 -18.56
N PRO A 38 -19.60 19.49 -18.12
CA PRO A 38 -19.16 19.97 -16.82
C PRO A 38 -19.27 21.48 -16.87
N ARG A 39 -20.13 22.04 -16.03
CA ARG A 39 -20.28 23.48 -15.87
C ARG A 39 -18.91 24.06 -15.59
N SER A 40 -18.42 24.81 -16.56
CA SER A 40 -17.38 25.78 -16.39
C SER A 40 -17.97 26.98 -15.65
N ASP A 41 -18.21 26.82 -14.36
CA ASP A 41 -18.56 27.93 -13.48
C ASP A 41 -17.28 28.37 -12.78
N GLY A 42 -16.81 29.55 -13.18
CA GLY A 42 -15.90 30.37 -12.41
C GLY A 42 -14.45 29.91 -12.50
N ALA A 43 -13.69 30.54 -13.38
CA ALA A 43 -12.27 30.75 -13.18
C ALA A 43 -12.07 31.59 -11.92
N ASP A 44 -12.28 31.01 -10.75
CA ASP A 44 -11.69 31.48 -9.52
C ASP A 44 -10.34 30.76 -9.44
N THR A 45 -9.28 31.49 -9.72
CA THR A 45 -7.90 31.09 -9.57
C THR A 45 -7.55 31.03 -8.08
N THR A 46 -8.27 30.24 -7.32
CA THR A 46 -7.82 29.82 -6.01
C THR A 46 -6.81 28.72 -6.23
N ASP A 47 -5.58 28.99 -5.84
CA ASP A 47 -4.45 28.06 -5.77
C ASP A 47 -4.72 26.96 -4.69
N GLU A 48 -5.98 26.71 -4.42
CA GLU A 48 -6.51 25.81 -3.40
C GLU A 48 -6.82 24.43 -4.01
N LEU A 49 -6.38 23.37 -3.34
CA LEU A 49 -6.69 22.01 -3.73
C LEU A 49 -8.17 21.72 -3.47
N ASP A 50 -8.90 21.23 -4.48
CA ASP A 50 -10.24 20.71 -4.27
C ASP A 50 -10.21 19.53 -3.26
N LEU A 51 -11.26 19.45 -2.43
CA LEU A 51 -11.39 18.38 -1.44
C LEU A 51 -11.30 16.98 -2.06
N THR A 52 -11.83 16.81 -3.26
CA THR A 52 -11.76 15.54 -4.00
C THR A 52 -10.32 15.17 -4.33
N ASP A 53 -9.53 16.15 -4.78
CA ASP A 53 -8.11 15.98 -5.08
C ASP A 53 -7.30 15.70 -3.83
N LEU A 54 -7.57 16.44 -2.75
CA LEU A 54 -6.98 16.21 -1.44
C LEU A 54 -7.20 14.75 -0.98
N PHE A 55 -8.44 14.27 -0.98
CA PHE A 55 -8.75 12.89 -0.59
C PHE A 55 -8.12 11.87 -1.54
N SER A 56 -8.13 12.14 -2.85
CA SER A 56 -7.50 11.26 -3.83
C SER A 56 -6.00 11.10 -3.59
N LEU A 57 -5.32 12.20 -3.24
CA LEU A 57 -3.90 12.20 -2.91
C LEU A 57 -3.61 11.42 -1.63
N LEU A 58 -4.38 11.69 -0.59
CA LEU A 58 -4.16 11.12 0.74
C LEU A 58 -4.58 9.65 0.86
N ARG A 59 -5.41 9.15 -0.04
CA ARG A 59 -5.86 7.74 -0.04
C ARG A 59 -4.70 6.75 -0.21
N ASN A 60 -3.66 7.10 -0.96
CA ASN A 60 -2.56 6.19 -1.25
C ASN A 60 -1.41 6.35 -0.25
N SER A 61 -0.99 5.27 0.41
CA SER A 61 0.07 5.27 1.41
C SER A 61 1.43 5.69 0.86
N ARG A 62 1.77 5.30 -0.39
CA ARG A 62 3.05 5.69 -1.01
C ARG A 62 3.11 7.19 -1.31
N ARG A 63 1.99 7.79 -1.78
CA ARG A 63 1.92 9.24 -1.98
C ARG A 63 2.09 9.99 -0.67
N ARG A 64 1.39 9.57 0.41
CA ARG A 64 1.57 10.16 1.73
C ARG A 64 3.01 10.07 2.24
N ARG A 65 3.64 8.89 2.09
CA ARG A 65 5.04 8.69 2.52
C ARG A 65 6.02 9.53 1.70
N ALA A 66 5.82 9.64 0.39
CA ALA A 66 6.65 10.48 -0.47
C ALA A 66 6.56 11.96 -0.05
N LEU A 67 5.35 12.48 0.13
CA LEU A 67 5.14 13.86 0.58
C LEU A 67 5.74 14.10 1.97
N ARG A 68 5.53 13.19 2.93
CA ARG A 68 6.14 13.30 4.25
C ARG A 68 7.66 13.36 4.18
N TYR A 69 8.27 12.48 3.41
CA TYR A 69 9.72 12.49 3.24
C TYR A 69 10.19 13.86 2.72
N LEU A 70 9.54 14.39 1.67
CA LEU A 70 9.88 15.71 1.14
C LEU A 70 9.71 16.83 2.17
N PHE A 71 8.68 16.77 3.02
CA PHE A 71 8.51 17.74 4.11
C PHE A 71 9.54 17.62 5.24
N THR A 72 10.26 16.51 5.35
CA THR A 72 11.34 16.33 6.32
C THR A 72 12.71 16.73 5.77
N THR A 73 12.81 16.97 4.47
CA THR A 73 14.04 17.41 3.81
C THR A 73 14.13 18.94 3.90
N ASP A 74 15.31 19.47 4.22
CA ASP A 74 15.51 20.92 4.46
C ASP A 74 15.13 21.79 3.27
N ASP A 75 15.37 21.33 2.06
CA ASP A 75 15.07 22.02 0.80
C ASP A 75 13.79 21.52 0.10
N GLY A 76 13.05 20.61 0.71
CA GLY A 76 11.88 20.01 0.09
C GLY A 76 12.16 19.19 -1.17
N THR A 77 13.42 18.82 -1.41
CA THR A 77 13.87 18.15 -2.64
C THR A 77 14.41 16.75 -2.34
N ALA A 78 14.13 15.80 -3.23
CA ALA A 78 14.67 14.46 -3.15
C ALA A 78 14.75 13.80 -4.52
N THR A 79 15.57 12.77 -4.65
CA THR A 79 15.57 11.91 -5.83
C THR A 79 14.54 10.79 -5.70
N ILE A 80 14.04 10.29 -6.83
CA ILE A 80 13.17 9.11 -6.86
C ILE A 80 13.86 7.87 -6.28
N GLY A 81 15.19 7.82 -6.34
CA GLY A 81 16.01 6.78 -5.71
C GLY A 81 15.84 6.80 -4.19
N GLU A 82 16.11 7.92 -3.55
CA GLU A 82 15.97 8.13 -2.10
C GLU A 82 14.54 7.87 -1.64
N LEU A 83 13.54 8.43 -2.33
CA LEU A 83 12.13 8.18 -2.05
C LEU A 83 11.80 6.67 -2.10
N SER A 84 12.31 5.96 -3.10
CA SER A 84 12.03 4.54 -3.27
C SER A 84 12.69 3.68 -2.21
N GLU A 85 13.89 4.03 -1.75
CA GLU A 85 14.58 3.34 -0.66
C GLU A 85 13.87 3.56 0.67
N HIS A 86 13.57 4.82 0.99
CA HIS A 86 12.87 5.17 2.22
C HIS A 86 11.49 4.48 2.32
N ILE A 87 10.69 4.57 1.27
CA ILE A 87 9.35 3.95 1.24
C ILE A 87 9.44 2.42 1.30
N ALA A 88 10.42 1.82 0.60
CA ALA A 88 10.63 0.38 0.65
C ALA A 88 11.06 -0.10 2.03
N ALA A 89 11.87 0.66 2.75
CA ALA A 89 12.25 0.39 4.13
C ALA A 89 11.01 0.33 5.04
N ILE A 90 10.14 1.34 4.96
CA ILE A 90 8.88 1.40 5.73
C ILE A 90 7.93 0.24 5.36
N GLU A 91 7.78 -0.07 4.07
CA GLU A 91 6.87 -1.14 3.61
C GLU A 91 7.30 -2.54 4.06
N ASN A 92 8.58 -2.74 4.29
CA ASN A 92 9.15 -4.04 4.68
C ASN A 92 9.60 -4.08 6.16
N ASP A 93 9.32 -3.04 6.93
CA ASP A 93 9.70 -2.90 8.35
C ASP A 93 11.19 -3.20 8.57
N THR A 94 12.05 -2.57 7.77
CA THR A 94 13.49 -2.75 7.75
C THR A 94 14.23 -1.42 7.66
N GLU A 95 15.53 -1.41 7.97
CA GLU A 95 16.36 -0.24 7.74
C GLU A 95 16.62 -0.01 6.26
N THR A 96 16.83 1.25 5.87
CA THR A 96 17.11 1.64 4.48
C THR A 96 18.32 0.90 3.90
N SER A 97 19.35 0.68 4.73
CA SER A 97 20.57 -0.06 4.38
C SER A 97 20.33 -1.55 4.04
N LEU A 98 19.25 -2.13 4.55
CA LEU A 98 18.91 -3.55 4.37
C LEU A 98 17.87 -3.78 3.26
N VAL A 99 17.41 -2.72 2.60
CA VAL A 99 16.45 -2.83 1.51
C VAL A 99 17.04 -3.53 0.32
N SER A 100 16.46 -4.64 -0.10
CA SER A 100 16.90 -5.36 -1.28
C SER A 100 16.59 -4.59 -2.58
N SER A 101 17.41 -4.80 -3.62
CA SER A 101 17.20 -4.19 -4.93
C SER A 101 15.83 -4.51 -5.52
N LYS A 102 15.24 -5.68 -5.22
CA LYS A 102 13.91 -6.09 -5.67
C LYS A 102 12.81 -5.28 -4.99
N GLN A 103 12.91 -5.04 -3.69
CA GLN A 103 11.97 -4.22 -2.92
C GLN A 103 12.01 -2.77 -3.41
N ARG A 104 13.19 -2.18 -3.50
CA ARG A 104 13.39 -0.83 -4.04
C ARG A 104 12.82 -0.68 -5.45
N LYS A 105 13.15 -1.60 -6.38
CA LYS A 105 12.67 -1.56 -7.77
C LYS A 105 11.14 -1.56 -7.86
N ARG A 106 10.44 -2.34 -7.02
CA ARG A 106 8.97 -2.38 -6.99
C ARG A 106 8.37 -1.02 -6.63
N VAL A 107 8.92 -0.36 -5.62
CA VAL A 107 8.47 0.97 -5.19
C VAL A 107 8.84 2.02 -6.24
N TYR A 108 10.07 1.98 -6.74
CA TYR A 108 10.56 2.88 -7.78
C TYR A 108 9.64 2.91 -9.01
N ILE A 109 9.28 1.74 -9.55
CA ILE A 109 8.38 1.65 -10.72
C ILE A 109 7.02 2.27 -10.41
N GLY A 110 6.44 2.00 -9.25
CA GLY A 110 5.16 2.57 -8.84
C GLY A 110 5.21 4.09 -8.68
N LEU A 111 6.29 4.62 -8.09
CA LEU A 111 6.51 6.07 -7.99
C LEU A 111 6.65 6.69 -9.37
N TYR A 112 7.53 6.15 -10.21
CA TYR A 112 7.84 6.67 -11.53
C TYR A 112 6.63 6.70 -12.46
N GLN A 113 5.87 5.59 -12.52
CA GLN A 113 4.78 5.43 -13.49
C GLN A 113 3.46 6.06 -13.04
N THR A 114 3.18 6.03 -11.74
CA THR A 114 1.83 6.36 -11.26
C THR A 114 1.82 7.50 -10.24
N HIS A 115 2.60 7.40 -9.16
CA HIS A 115 2.40 8.26 -8.01
C HIS A 115 2.96 9.68 -8.22
N LEU A 116 4.20 9.81 -8.70
CA LEU A 116 4.80 11.14 -8.93
C LEU A 116 4.12 11.91 -10.07
N PRO A 117 3.76 11.28 -11.22
CA PRO A 117 3.01 11.99 -12.25
C PRO A 117 1.65 12.53 -11.77
N GLN A 118 0.95 11.79 -10.90
CA GLN A 118 -0.32 12.27 -10.33
C GLN A 118 -0.13 13.44 -9.36
N LEU A 119 0.91 13.40 -8.52
CA LEU A 119 1.24 14.51 -7.63
C LEU A 119 1.64 15.76 -8.42
N ALA A 120 2.41 15.61 -9.50
CA ALA A 120 2.82 16.70 -10.37
C ALA A 120 1.62 17.29 -11.15
N ALA A 121 0.70 16.46 -11.63
CA ALA A 121 -0.52 16.90 -12.33
C ALA A 121 -1.42 17.80 -11.47
N LEU A 122 -1.40 17.61 -10.14
CA LEU A 122 -2.15 18.43 -9.20
C LEU A 122 -1.36 19.65 -8.69
N GLY A 123 -0.13 19.84 -9.19
CA GLY A 123 0.71 20.98 -8.82
C GLY A 123 1.22 20.94 -7.38
N VAL A 124 1.28 19.76 -6.77
CA VAL A 124 1.79 19.57 -5.39
C VAL A 124 3.30 19.41 -5.36
N ILE A 125 3.85 18.82 -6.42
CA ILE A 125 5.29 18.64 -6.62
C ILE A 125 5.69 19.04 -8.04
N GLU A 126 6.93 19.42 -8.22
CA GLU A 126 7.60 19.41 -9.52
C GLU A 126 8.37 18.11 -9.67
N TYR A 127 8.21 17.43 -10.80
CA TYR A 127 8.87 16.15 -11.07
C TYR A 127 9.64 16.17 -12.38
N GLU A 128 10.96 16.30 -12.30
CA GLU A 128 11.85 16.23 -13.46
C GLU A 128 12.26 14.79 -13.76
N ARG A 129 11.57 14.18 -14.71
CA ARG A 129 11.78 12.75 -15.06
C ARG A 129 13.18 12.43 -15.57
N SER A 130 13.81 13.38 -16.28
CA SER A 130 15.14 13.18 -16.87
C SER A 130 16.23 13.00 -15.81
N ARG A 131 16.14 13.75 -14.73
CA ARG A 131 17.07 13.69 -13.59
C ARG A 131 16.57 12.80 -12.45
N GLY A 132 15.28 12.49 -12.45
CA GLY A 132 14.64 11.79 -11.36
C GLY A 132 14.52 12.62 -10.09
N THR A 133 14.50 13.96 -10.21
CA THR A 133 14.38 14.90 -9.10
C THR A 133 12.94 15.27 -8.85
N VAL A 134 12.56 15.32 -7.59
CA VAL A 134 11.24 15.69 -7.09
C VAL A 134 11.39 16.83 -6.12
N MET A 135 10.62 17.90 -6.30
CA MET A 135 10.64 19.08 -5.45
C MET A 135 9.21 19.43 -5.00
N LEU A 136 9.05 19.80 -3.74
CA LEU A 136 7.78 20.29 -3.19
C LEU A 136 7.46 21.67 -3.76
N LEU A 137 6.17 21.89 -4.06
CA LEU A 137 5.65 23.21 -4.43
C LEU A 137 4.80 23.77 -3.27
N ASP A 138 4.59 25.10 -3.27
CA ASP A 138 3.87 25.81 -2.21
C ASP A 138 2.47 25.24 -1.95
N LYS A 139 1.81 24.75 -3.00
CA LYS A 139 0.51 24.11 -2.92
C LYS A 139 0.49 22.88 -2.00
N ALA A 140 1.62 22.21 -1.81
CA ALA A 140 1.76 21.07 -0.91
C ALA A 140 1.56 21.44 0.57
N GLU A 141 1.79 22.71 0.97
CA GLU A 141 1.61 23.15 2.36
C GLU A 141 0.17 22.91 2.85
N GLN A 142 -0.81 22.97 1.97
CA GLN A 142 -2.22 22.67 2.29
C GLN A 142 -2.44 21.22 2.74
N LEU A 143 -1.56 20.30 2.32
CA LEU A 143 -1.61 18.88 2.70
C LEU A 143 -0.97 18.61 4.06
N LYS A 144 -0.11 19.48 4.55
CA LYS A 144 0.68 19.29 5.77
C LYS A 144 -0.16 18.91 7.00
N PRO A 145 -1.27 19.61 7.32
CA PRO A 145 -2.10 19.26 8.47
C PRO A 145 -2.65 17.82 8.39
N HIS A 146 -2.98 17.38 7.17
CA HIS A 146 -3.60 16.08 6.94
C HIS A 146 -2.59 14.92 6.84
N LEU A 147 -1.35 15.21 6.47
CA LEU A 147 -0.29 14.21 6.36
C LEU A 147 0.21 13.71 7.71
N PHE A 148 0.28 14.57 8.72
CA PHE A 148 0.86 14.25 10.03
C PHE A 148 -0.16 13.74 11.06
N ILE A 149 -1.47 13.89 10.82
CA ILE A 149 -2.53 13.36 11.70
C ILE A 149 -2.65 11.83 11.62
N THR A 150 -2.23 11.21 10.51
CA THR A 150 -2.53 9.80 10.21
C THR A 150 -1.41 8.83 10.64
N ASP A 151 -0.39 9.27 11.37
CA ASP A 151 0.76 8.43 11.75
C ASP A 151 0.54 7.56 12.99
N THR A 152 -0.68 7.41 13.46
CA THR A 152 -1.03 6.30 14.33
C THR A 152 -1.33 5.02 13.53
N GLU A 153 -0.58 4.74 12.48
CA GLU A 153 -0.34 3.36 12.07
C GLU A 153 0.63 2.74 13.10
N VAL A 154 0.18 2.76 14.35
CA VAL A 154 0.75 1.92 15.40
C VAL A 154 0.79 0.52 14.80
N SER A 155 1.92 -0.12 14.84
CA SER A 155 2.08 -1.50 14.42
C SER A 155 1.32 -2.40 15.40
N TRP A 156 -0.01 -2.21 15.46
CA TRP A 156 -0.92 -2.95 16.32
C TRP A 156 -0.80 -4.44 16.08
N LYS A 157 -0.38 -4.84 14.85
CA LYS A 157 -0.04 -6.23 14.53
C LYS A 157 1.12 -6.76 15.38
N ARG A 158 2.11 -5.93 15.68
CA ARG A 158 3.23 -6.29 16.57
C ARG A 158 2.76 -6.40 18.02
N TRP A 159 1.89 -5.46 18.46
CA TRP A 159 1.28 -5.50 19.78
C TRP A 159 0.31 -6.66 19.96
N LEU A 160 -0.48 -7.01 18.94
CA LEU A 160 -1.32 -8.21 18.95
C LEU A 160 -0.50 -9.49 19.03
N GLY A 161 0.61 -9.60 18.32
CA GLY A 161 1.52 -10.72 18.41
C GLY A 161 2.11 -10.87 19.82
N ALA A 162 2.59 -9.76 20.41
CA ALA A 162 3.11 -9.76 21.77
C ALA A 162 2.03 -10.12 22.81
N ALA A 163 0.83 -9.54 22.69
CA ALA A 163 -0.30 -9.84 23.57
C ALA A 163 -0.72 -11.31 23.46
N PHE A 164 -0.72 -11.89 22.27
CA PHE A 164 -1.03 -13.31 22.06
C PHE A 164 0.01 -14.21 22.73
N ILE A 165 1.30 -13.91 22.60
CA ILE A 165 2.37 -14.68 23.26
C ILE A 165 2.21 -14.61 24.78
N VAL A 166 1.97 -13.42 25.35
CA VAL A 166 1.75 -13.25 26.80
C VAL A 166 0.52 -14.04 27.25
N CYS A 167 -0.57 -13.99 26.51
CA CYS A 167 -1.78 -14.76 26.80
C CYS A 167 -1.52 -16.28 26.80
N CYS A 168 -0.79 -16.79 25.81
CA CYS A 168 -0.40 -18.19 25.75
C CYS A 168 0.46 -18.58 26.96
N LEU A 169 1.44 -17.78 27.35
CA LEU A 169 2.29 -18.04 28.51
C LEU A 169 1.49 -18.07 29.82
N VAL A 170 0.54 -17.14 29.99
CA VAL A 170 -0.36 -17.11 31.15
C VAL A 170 -1.24 -18.38 31.18
N LEU A 171 -1.80 -18.79 30.05
CA LEU A 171 -2.61 -20.01 29.97
C LEU A 171 -1.79 -21.26 30.30
N VAL A 172 -0.57 -21.38 29.79
CA VAL A 172 0.34 -22.48 30.10
C VAL A 172 0.71 -22.47 31.59
N GLY A 173 0.98 -21.31 32.18
CA GLY A 173 1.26 -21.17 33.61
C GLY A 173 0.07 -21.58 34.48
N LEU A 174 -1.15 -21.16 34.13
CA LEU A 174 -2.37 -21.54 34.83
C LEU A 174 -2.64 -23.05 34.75
N THR A 175 -2.46 -23.66 33.57
CA THR A 175 -2.64 -25.12 33.41
C THR A 175 -1.61 -25.91 34.21
N ALA A 176 -0.35 -25.47 34.25
CA ALA A 176 0.70 -26.09 35.05
C ALA A 176 0.41 -25.96 36.55
N ALA A 177 -0.04 -24.80 37.02
CA ALA A 177 -0.43 -24.61 38.42
C ALA A 177 -1.63 -25.49 38.80
N TYR A 178 -2.64 -25.56 37.95
CA TYR A 178 -3.80 -26.42 38.17
C TYR A 178 -3.42 -27.90 38.26
N TYR A 179 -2.51 -28.37 37.38
CA TYR A 179 -2.00 -29.73 37.37
C TYR A 179 -1.20 -30.03 38.67
N SER A 180 -0.37 -29.10 39.14
CA SER A 180 0.41 -29.30 40.36
C SER A 180 -0.48 -29.42 41.60
N VAL A 181 -1.54 -28.63 41.70
CA VAL A 181 -2.52 -28.71 42.83
C VAL A 181 -3.30 -30.03 42.75
N GLY A 182 -3.69 -30.46 41.54
CA GLY A 182 -4.37 -31.76 41.37
C GLY A 182 -3.52 -32.95 41.79
N VAL A 183 -2.26 -33.00 41.39
CA VAL A 183 -1.31 -34.03 41.78
C VAL A 183 -1.07 -34.03 43.30
N ALA A 184 -0.93 -32.88 43.94
CA ALA A 184 -0.76 -32.74 45.41
C ALA A 184 -2.01 -33.26 46.15
N ALA A 185 -3.21 -32.94 45.67
CA ALA A 185 -4.46 -33.43 46.28
C ALA A 185 -4.60 -34.96 46.21
N ILE A 186 -4.27 -35.56 45.04
CA ILE A 186 -4.30 -37.01 44.86
C ILE A 186 -3.27 -37.70 45.76
N SER A 187 -2.06 -37.17 45.87
CA SER A 187 -1.03 -37.75 46.72
C SER A 187 -1.43 -37.70 48.23
N LEU A 188 -2.07 -36.60 48.64
CA LEU A 188 -2.55 -36.44 50.00
C LEU A 188 -3.71 -37.42 50.30
N LEU A 189 -4.63 -37.61 49.39
CA LEU A 189 -5.69 -38.62 49.52
C LEU A 189 -5.13 -40.06 49.59
N ALA A 190 -4.12 -40.37 48.78
CA ALA A 190 -3.47 -41.69 48.80
C ALA A 190 -2.75 -41.97 50.13
N THR A 191 -2.05 -40.94 50.67
CA THR A 191 -1.37 -41.07 52.01
C THR A 191 -2.36 -41.24 53.14
N VAL A 192 -3.45 -40.47 53.16
CA VAL A 192 -4.52 -40.60 54.15
C VAL A 192 -5.21 -41.97 54.06
N GLY A 193 -5.49 -42.44 52.81
CA GLY A 193 -6.07 -43.75 52.62
C GLY A 193 -5.17 -44.89 53.09
N ALA A 194 -3.87 -44.82 52.85
CA ALA A 194 -2.88 -45.78 53.32
C ALA A 194 -2.78 -45.78 54.86
N TYR A 195 -2.84 -44.60 55.49
CA TYR A 195 -2.81 -44.47 56.96
C TYR A 195 -4.06 -45.11 57.60
N ILE A 196 -5.25 -44.84 57.06
CA ILE A 196 -6.51 -45.41 57.57
C ILE A 196 -6.49 -46.94 57.37
N GLY A 197 -6.03 -47.47 56.22
CA GLY A 197 -5.90 -48.89 55.95
C GLY A 197 -4.97 -49.58 56.96
N ALA A 198 -3.85 -48.97 57.29
CA ALA A 198 -2.89 -49.47 58.28
C ALA A 198 -3.46 -49.51 59.71
N THR A 199 -4.29 -48.56 60.08
CA THR A 199 -4.92 -48.51 61.43
C THR A 199 -6.10 -49.48 61.58
N LEU A 200 -6.77 -49.80 60.51
CA LEU A 200 -7.87 -50.81 60.56
C LEU A 200 -7.39 -52.22 60.47
N TYR A 201 -6.13 -52.50 60.19
CA TYR A 201 -5.54 -53.80 60.06
C TYR A 201 -4.75 -54.27 61.34
N GLN A 202 -4.66 -53.38 62.34
CA GLN A 202 -4.16 -53.72 63.71
C GLN A 202 -5.33 -54.00 64.64
#